data_978afa53d7c27d07b539e4f6f0815122
#
_entry.id   978afa53d7c27d07b539e4f6f0815122
#
_cell.length_a   1.000
_cell.length_b   1.000
_cell.length_c   1.000
_cell.angle_alpha   90.00
_cell.angle_beta   90.00
_cell.angle_gamma   90.00
#
_symmetry.space_group_name_H-M   'P 1'
#
loop_
_entity.id
_entity.type
_entity.pdbx_description
1 polymer ?
#
loop_
_entity_poly.entity_id
_entity_poly.type
_entity_poly.pdbx_seq_one_letter_code
_entity_poly.pdbx_strand_id
1 'polypeptide(L)'
;KKEMVHLLEYNDFSYPVCLDIKGSFDKINKIPSNLAFQTFLLDNRNKVIAIGNPIHNPNVRTLYLNLILSDSICKSRDLIQTKISLPETIDMGVFDWSEEKEAMLIIKNLGVVSLTVENIVTSCGCTSVEYSRRPVSLKDSLVIKIKYKAESPGYFNKDIAIYCNVPSSPVYVKLSGKAQ
;
A
#
# COMPACT_ATOMS: atom_id res chain seq x y z
N LYS A 1 -14.73 10.76 42.48
CA LYS A 1 -15.80 10.61 41.47
C LYS A 1 -16.47 11.94 41.13
N LYS A 2 -16.92 12.73 42.13
CA LYS A 2 -17.58 14.04 41.93
C LYS A 2 -16.64 15.04 41.27
N GLU A 3 -15.38 15.14 41.71
CA GLU A 3 -14.36 16.05 41.15
C GLU A 3 -14.06 15.74 39.69
N MET A 4 -14.00 14.46 39.34
CA MET A 4 -13.76 14.06 37.93
C MET A 4 -14.94 14.40 37.03
N VAL A 5 -16.18 14.19 37.49
CA VAL A 5 -17.37 14.59 36.70
C VAL A 5 -17.35 16.09 36.47
N HIS A 6 -17.08 16.89 37.49
CA HIS A 6 -16.97 18.34 37.37
C HIS A 6 -15.83 18.77 36.39
N LEU A 7 -14.68 18.08 36.43
CA LEU A 7 -13.56 18.35 35.51
C LEU A 7 -13.94 18.06 34.05
N LEU A 8 -14.67 16.96 33.81
CA LEU A 8 -15.12 16.58 32.49
C LEU A 8 -16.18 17.57 31.95
N GLU A 9 -17.12 17.96 32.79
CA GLU A 9 -18.12 18.98 32.45
C GLU A 9 -17.49 20.35 32.18
N TYR A 10 -16.53 20.76 33.01
CA TYR A 10 -15.81 22.02 32.85
C TYR A 10 -15.03 22.10 31.52
N ASN A 11 -14.50 20.96 31.01
CA ASN A 11 -13.75 20.88 29.78
C ASN A 11 -14.61 20.44 28.56
N ASP A 12 -15.94 20.43 28.71
CA ASP A 12 -16.87 20.00 27.66
C ASP A 12 -16.52 18.63 27.05
N PHE A 13 -16.08 17.68 27.90
CA PHE A 13 -15.62 16.36 27.48
C PHE A 13 -16.81 15.40 27.34
N SER A 14 -17.26 15.16 26.13
CA SER A 14 -18.45 14.37 25.80
C SER A 14 -18.19 12.88 25.51
N TYR A 15 -16.95 12.42 25.54
CA TYR A 15 -16.62 11.02 25.27
C TYR A 15 -16.87 10.10 26.46
N PRO A 16 -17.18 8.80 26.22
CA PRO A 16 -17.34 7.82 27.29
C PRO A 16 -16.09 7.70 28.16
N VAL A 17 -16.26 7.71 29.49
CA VAL A 17 -15.17 7.58 30.46
C VAL A 17 -15.42 6.38 31.35
N CYS A 18 -14.45 5.48 31.47
CA CYS A 18 -14.43 4.37 32.38
C CYS A 18 -13.51 4.66 33.57
N LEU A 19 -13.97 4.40 34.79
CA LEU A 19 -13.20 4.57 36.01
C LEU A 19 -12.69 3.21 36.51
N ASP A 20 -11.38 3.00 36.45
CA ASP A 20 -10.73 1.82 37.03
C ASP A 20 -10.42 2.02 38.51
N ILE A 21 -11.47 2.08 39.35
CA ILE A 21 -11.38 2.36 40.81
C ILE A 21 -10.50 1.32 41.54
N LYS A 22 -10.46 0.09 41.05
CA LYS A 22 -9.69 -1.02 41.66
C LYS A 22 -8.32 -1.24 41.02
N GLY A 23 -7.96 -0.48 39.99
CA GLY A 23 -6.74 -0.68 39.23
C GLY A 23 -6.68 -2.04 38.54
N SER A 24 -7.83 -2.63 38.23
CA SER A 24 -7.91 -3.95 37.59
C SER A 24 -7.45 -3.91 36.15
N PHE A 25 -7.84 -2.86 35.44
CA PHE A 25 -7.47 -2.66 34.03
C PHE A 25 -5.95 -2.48 33.87
N ASP A 26 -5.35 -1.66 34.73
CA ASP A 26 -3.92 -1.40 34.77
C ASP A 26 -3.14 -2.68 35.06
N LYS A 27 -3.55 -3.47 36.04
CA LYS A 27 -2.91 -4.74 36.41
C LYS A 27 -2.96 -5.79 35.31
N ILE A 28 -4.08 -5.90 34.62
CA ILE A 28 -4.28 -6.89 33.54
C ILE A 28 -3.46 -6.49 32.31
N ASN A 29 -3.48 -5.21 31.96
CA ASN A 29 -2.85 -4.73 30.72
C ASN A 29 -1.39 -4.29 30.91
N LYS A 30 -0.88 -4.29 32.15
CA LYS A 30 0.50 -3.87 32.50
C LYS A 30 0.85 -2.51 31.88
N ILE A 31 -0.04 -1.54 32.08
CA ILE A 31 0.11 -0.19 31.52
C ILE A 31 1.43 0.42 32.02
N PRO A 32 2.27 0.99 31.14
CA PRO A 32 3.51 1.63 31.57
C PRO A 32 3.27 2.78 32.54
N SER A 33 4.12 2.94 33.56
CA SER A 33 4.04 4.06 34.52
C SER A 33 4.36 5.42 33.88
N ASN A 34 5.08 5.43 32.77
CA ASN A 34 5.40 6.66 32.04
C ASN A 34 4.19 7.12 31.23
N LEU A 35 3.66 8.29 31.56
CA LEU A 35 2.49 8.92 30.92
C LEU A 35 2.63 9.06 29.39
N ALA A 36 3.85 9.21 28.86
CA ALA A 36 4.08 9.30 27.44
C ALA A 36 3.65 8.04 26.67
N PHE A 37 3.56 6.89 27.34
CA PHE A 37 3.21 5.59 26.75
C PHE A 37 1.83 5.07 27.23
N GLN A 38 1.01 5.90 27.85
CA GLN A 38 -0.32 5.53 28.33
C GLN A 38 -1.45 5.82 27.34
N THR A 39 -1.13 6.30 26.16
CA THR A 39 -2.10 6.54 25.07
C THR A 39 -1.86 5.54 23.97
N PHE A 40 -2.92 4.83 23.55
CA PHE A 40 -2.87 3.75 22.59
C PHE A 40 -3.85 4.03 21.45
N LEU A 41 -3.40 3.83 20.20
CA LEU A 41 -4.29 3.73 19.06
C LEU A 41 -4.63 2.25 18.85
N LEU A 42 -5.92 1.93 18.76
CA LEU A 42 -6.42 0.57 18.56
C LEU A 42 -7.00 0.44 17.15
N ASP A 43 -6.88 -0.75 16.57
CA ASP A 43 -7.62 -1.12 15.38
C ASP A 43 -9.09 -1.50 15.69
N ASN A 44 -9.86 -1.84 14.66
CA ASN A 44 -11.25 -2.25 14.78
C ASN A 44 -11.45 -3.62 15.49
N ARG A 45 -10.37 -4.31 15.83
CA ARG A 45 -10.34 -5.57 16.60
C ARG A 45 -9.82 -5.34 18.03
N ASN A 46 -9.71 -4.09 18.46
CA ASN A 46 -9.16 -3.67 19.74
C ASN A 46 -7.68 -4.09 19.96
N LYS A 47 -6.90 -4.24 18.89
CA LYS A 47 -5.47 -4.46 18.99
C LYS A 47 -4.72 -3.13 18.94
N VAL A 48 -3.70 -3.00 19.79
CA VAL A 48 -2.82 -1.81 19.80
C VAL A 48 -2.01 -1.77 18.51
N ILE A 49 -2.14 -0.68 17.74
CA ILE A 49 -1.39 -0.43 16.50
C ILE A 49 -0.37 0.69 16.62
N ALA A 50 -0.54 1.60 17.58
CA ALA A 50 0.47 2.59 17.93
C ALA A 50 0.36 2.99 19.41
N ILE A 51 1.49 3.43 19.97
CA ILE A 51 1.61 3.85 21.37
C ILE A 51 2.25 5.25 21.39
N GLY A 52 1.75 6.11 22.27
CA GLY A 52 2.27 7.45 22.50
C GLY A 52 1.19 8.51 22.50
N ASN A 53 1.50 9.67 23.09
CA ASN A 53 0.54 10.75 23.24
C ASN A 53 0.58 11.69 22.01
N PRO A 54 -0.48 11.73 21.18
CA PRO A 54 -0.52 12.55 19.96
C PRO A 54 -0.75 14.05 20.27
N ILE A 55 -1.14 14.39 21.51
CA ILE A 55 -1.37 15.80 21.90
C ILE A 55 -0.04 16.50 22.14
N HIS A 56 0.88 15.82 22.82
CA HIS A 56 2.16 16.40 23.21
C HIS A 56 3.32 16.10 22.29
N ASN A 57 3.14 15.16 21.31
CA ASN A 57 4.18 14.77 20.37
C ASN A 57 3.67 14.88 18.93
N PRO A 58 4.12 15.88 18.15
CA PRO A 58 3.69 16.08 16.76
C PRO A 58 3.98 14.89 15.85
N ASN A 59 5.09 14.17 16.07
CA ASN A 59 5.44 12.98 15.27
C ASN A 59 4.46 11.83 15.53
N VAL A 60 4.06 11.63 16.80
CA VAL A 60 3.04 10.63 17.18
C VAL A 60 1.69 11.03 16.59
N ARG A 61 1.34 12.32 16.62
CA ARG A 61 0.11 12.84 15.99
C ARG A 61 0.08 12.54 14.49
N THR A 62 1.16 12.82 13.79
CA THR A 62 1.28 12.53 12.35
C THR A 62 1.16 11.03 12.08
N LEU A 63 1.81 10.20 12.90
CA LEU A 63 1.70 8.73 12.81
C LEU A 63 0.24 8.27 12.99
N TYR A 64 -0.46 8.77 14.01
CA TYR A 64 -1.86 8.41 14.26
C TYR A 64 -2.76 8.83 13.10
N LEU A 65 -2.61 10.05 12.61
CA LEU A 65 -3.39 10.54 11.46
C LEU A 65 -3.12 9.69 10.22
N ASN A 66 -1.87 9.35 9.95
CA ASN A 66 -1.52 8.48 8.82
C ASN A 66 -2.14 7.09 8.95
N LEU A 67 -2.10 6.48 10.14
CA LEU A 67 -2.72 5.18 10.39
C LEU A 67 -4.24 5.22 10.27
N ILE A 68 -4.89 6.23 10.84
CA ILE A 68 -6.35 6.41 10.76
C ILE A 68 -6.78 6.68 9.32
N LEU A 69 -6.07 7.56 8.61
CA LEU A 69 -6.37 7.87 7.23
C LEU A 69 -6.07 6.71 6.29
N SER A 70 -4.99 5.95 6.53
CA SER A 70 -4.68 4.75 5.75
C SER A 70 -5.71 3.64 5.97
N ASP A 71 -6.21 3.48 7.18
CA ASP A 71 -7.28 2.51 7.47
C ASP A 71 -8.63 2.94 6.85
N SER A 72 -8.90 4.26 6.82
CA SER A 72 -10.02 4.84 6.06
C SER A 72 -9.83 4.72 4.56
N ILE A 73 -8.59 4.86 4.07
CA ILE A 73 -8.20 4.63 2.68
C ILE A 73 -8.27 3.13 2.33
N CYS A 74 -7.94 2.22 3.25
CA CYS A 74 -8.13 0.78 3.02
C CYS A 74 -9.61 0.40 2.89
N LYS A 75 -10.51 1.00 3.68
CA LYS A 75 -11.97 0.82 3.47
C LYS A 75 -12.47 1.50 2.20
N SER A 76 -11.85 2.61 1.79
CA SER A 76 -12.15 3.26 0.50
C SER A 76 -11.36 2.64 -0.67
N ARG A 77 -10.27 1.89 -0.42
CA ARG A 77 -9.58 1.10 -1.47
C ARG A 77 -10.50 0.05 -2.08
N ASP A 78 -11.37 -0.58 -1.31
CA ASP A 78 -12.40 -1.48 -1.86
C ASP A 78 -13.40 -0.74 -2.75
N LEU A 79 -13.60 0.58 -2.53
CA LEU A 79 -14.44 1.47 -3.36
C LEU A 79 -13.68 2.13 -4.52
N ILE A 80 -12.33 2.09 -4.52
CA ILE A 80 -11.46 2.73 -5.52
C ILE A 80 -10.71 1.66 -6.34
N GLN A 81 -11.04 0.39 -6.18
CA GLN A 81 -10.44 -0.67 -6.97
C GLN A 81 -11.06 -0.75 -8.35
N THR A 82 -10.21 -1.00 -9.34
CA THR A 82 -10.64 -1.20 -10.72
C THR A 82 -10.42 -2.65 -11.16
N LYS A 83 -10.87 -2.97 -12.37
CA LYS A 83 -10.58 -4.23 -13.06
C LYS A 83 -9.68 -3.94 -14.25
N ILE A 84 -8.73 -4.82 -14.49
CA ILE A 84 -7.81 -4.68 -15.62
C ILE A 84 -7.76 -5.94 -16.46
N SER A 85 -7.32 -5.78 -17.69
CA SER A 85 -6.93 -6.87 -18.57
C SER A 85 -5.53 -6.61 -19.07
N LEU A 86 -4.65 -7.60 -18.98
CA LEU A 86 -3.29 -7.58 -19.48
C LEU A 86 -2.87 -9.02 -19.84
N PRO A 87 -1.88 -9.21 -20.72
CA PRO A 87 -1.32 -10.53 -21.01
C PRO A 87 -0.51 -11.05 -19.82
N GLU A 88 -0.58 -12.34 -19.56
CA GLU A 88 0.21 -12.99 -18.50
C GLU A 88 1.68 -13.16 -18.89
N THR A 89 1.96 -13.23 -20.21
CA THR A 89 3.31 -13.45 -20.74
C THR A 89 3.55 -12.56 -21.94
N ILE A 90 4.76 -12.01 -22.06
CA ILE A 90 5.28 -11.31 -23.22
C ILE A 90 6.43 -12.12 -23.76
N ASP A 91 6.29 -12.61 -25.00
CA ASP A 91 7.37 -13.28 -25.71
C ASP A 91 8.13 -12.25 -26.57
N MET A 92 9.41 -12.08 -26.29
CA MET A 92 10.30 -11.20 -27.05
C MET A 92 10.90 -11.88 -28.29
N GLY A 93 10.60 -13.17 -28.48
CA GLY A 93 11.11 -13.96 -29.60
C GLY A 93 12.61 -14.23 -29.49
N VAL A 94 13.23 -14.35 -30.66
CA VAL A 94 14.69 -14.56 -30.81
C VAL A 94 15.36 -13.28 -31.27
N PHE A 95 16.48 -12.89 -30.63
CA PHE A 95 17.22 -11.67 -30.96
C PHE A 95 18.71 -11.80 -30.60
N ASP A 96 19.52 -10.89 -31.11
CA ASP A 96 20.95 -10.82 -30.78
C ASP A 96 21.15 -10.37 -29.33
N TRP A 97 21.88 -11.15 -28.52
CA TRP A 97 22.11 -10.86 -27.10
C TRP A 97 22.88 -9.55 -26.86
N SER A 98 23.65 -9.08 -27.87
CA SER A 98 24.38 -7.82 -27.75
C SER A 98 23.47 -6.59 -27.93
N GLU A 99 22.27 -6.78 -28.48
CA GLU A 99 21.30 -5.70 -28.73
C GLU A 99 20.27 -5.61 -27.61
N GLU A 100 19.74 -4.40 -27.41
CA GLU A 100 18.58 -4.18 -26.52
C GLU A 100 17.29 -4.48 -27.29
N LYS A 101 16.46 -5.34 -26.74
CA LYS A 101 15.15 -5.69 -27.29
C LYS A 101 14.04 -4.93 -26.59
N GLU A 102 13.12 -4.38 -27.37
CA GLU A 102 11.95 -3.67 -26.86
C GLU A 102 10.66 -4.48 -27.03
N ALA A 103 9.76 -4.37 -26.08
CA ALA A 103 8.40 -4.89 -26.15
C ALA A 103 7.40 -3.90 -25.52
N MET A 104 6.12 -4.04 -25.86
CA MET A 104 5.06 -3.22 -25.31
C MET A 104 4.09 -4.09 -24.52
N LEU A 105 3.82 -3.71 -23.27
CA LEU A 105 2.76 -4.25 -22.45
C LEU A 105 1.61 -3.26 -22.40
N ILE A 106 0.41 -3.72 -22.75
CA ILE A 106 -0.80 -2.90 -22.73
C ILE A 106 -1.70 -3.38 -21.60
N ILE A 107 -2.00 -2.50 -20.64
CA ILE A 107 -2.95 -2.74 -19.55
C ILE A 107 -4.22 -1.97 -19.85
N LYS A 108 -5.35 -2.67 -20.02
CA LYS A 108 -6.67 -2.05 -20.26
C LYS A 108 -7.40 -1.88 -18.93
N ASN A 109 -7.93 -0.69 -18.69
CA ASN A 109 -8.83 -0.43 -17.57
C ASN A 109 -10.25 -0.85 -17.94
N LEU A 110 -10.73 -1.96 -17.39
CA LEU A 110 -12.07 -2.51 -17.61
C LEU A 110 -13.05 -2.15 -16.47
N GLY A 111 -12.56 -1.46 -15.44
CA GLY A 111 -13.39 -1.11 -14.28
C GLY A 111 -14.12 0.21 -14.42
N VAL A 112 -14.72 0.64 -13.33
CA VAL A 112 -15.55 1.86 -13.23
C VAL A 112 -14.83 3.03 -12.56
N VAL A 113 -13.59 2.82 -12.14
CA VAL A 113 -12.72 3.88 -11.59
C VAL A 113 -11.39 3.92 -12.33
N SER A 114 -10.67 5.02 -12.24
CA SER A 114 -9.37 5.19 -12.90
C SER A 114 -8.36 4.17 -12.37
N LEU A 115 -7.57 3.59 -13.28
CA LEU A 115 -6.43 2.74 -12.93
C LEU A 115 -5.25 3.63 -12.54
N THR A 116 -4.70 3.38 -11.36
CA THR A 116 -3.47 4.04 -10.89
C THR A 116 -2.39 2.98 -10.69
N VAL A 117 -1.27 3.12 -11.41
CA VAL A 117 -0.08 2.30 -11.23
C VAL A 117 0.86 3.03 -10.26
N GLU A 118 1.09 2.45 -9.11
CA GLU A 118 1.93 3.01 -8.05
C GLU A 118 3.41 2.75 -8.32
N ASN A 119 3.73 1.50 -8.72
CA ASN A 119 5.10 1.09 -9.01
C ASN A 119 5.14 -0.13 -9.94
N ILE A 120 6.26 -0.29 -10.66
CA ILE A 120 6.58 -1.49 -11.43
C ILE A 120 7.98 -1.94 -11.04
N VAL A 121 8.13 -3.21 -10.67
CA VAL A 121 9.39 -3.80 -10.23
C VAL A 121 9.74 -4.96 -11.17
N THR A 122 10.96 -4.99 -11.64
CA THR A 122 11.52 -6.04 -12.49
C THR A 122 12.41 -6.97 -11.68
N SER A 123 12.43 -8.26 -12.01
CA SER A 123 13.23 -9.28 -11.29
C SER A 123 14.75 -9.18 -11.52
N CYS A 124 15.21 -8.34 -12.46
CA CYS A 124 16.64 -8.11 -12.71
C CYS A 124 16.90 -6.67 -13.17
N GLY A 125 18.14 -6.21 -13.02
CA GLY A 125 18.62 -4.95 -13.60
C GLY A 125 18.76 -4.96 -15.12
N CYS A 126 18.62 -6.12 -15.75
CA CYS A 126 18.65 -6.33 -17.21
C CYS A 126 17.34 -5.92 -17.90
N THR A 127 16.29 -5.59 -17.14
CA THR A 127 14.98 -5.15 -17.63
C THR A 127 14.66 -3.76 -17.10
N SER A 128 14.34 -2.84 -17.97
CA SER A 128 13.83 -1.51 -17.61
C SER A 128 12.43 -1.27 -18.17
N VAL A 129 11.67 -0.40 -17.52
CA VAL A 129 10.30 -0.08 -17.92
C VAL A 129 10.08 1.43 -17.94
N GLU A 130 9.37 1.90 -18.98
CA GLU A 130 8.97 3.29 -19.13
C GLU A 130 7.46 3.36 -19.28
N TYR A 131 6.77 4.17 -18.47
CA TYR A 131 5.32 4.33 -18.52
C TYR A 131 4.87 5.67 -17.96
N SER A 132 3.64 6.08 -18.30
CA SER A 132 3.01 7.27 -17.75
C SER A 132 2.48 6.97 -16.33
N ARG A 133 2.81 7.82 -15.37
CA ARG A 133 2.27 7.74 -13.99
C ARG A 133 0.90 8.43 -13.82
N ARG A 134 0.33 8.94 -14.90
CA ARG A 134 -1.02 9.54 -14.85
C ARG A 134 -2.07 8.46 -14.69
N PRO A 135 -3.12 8.70 -13.90
CA PRO A 135 -4.25 7.78 -13.81
C PRO A 135 -4.85 7.53 -15.20
N VAL A 136 -5.16 6.26 -15.47
CA VAL A 136 -5.75 5.81 -16.74
C VAL A 136 -7.26 5.80 -16.61
N SER A 137 -7.93 6.57 -17.46
CA SER A 137 -9.38 6.71 -17.44
C SER A 137 -10.12 5.40 -17.72
N LEU A 138 -11.41 5.37 -17.47
CA LEU A 138 -12.29 4.23 -17.74
C LEU A 138 -12.23 3.89 -19.25
N LYS A 139 -12.15 2.59 -19.55
CA LYS A 139 -12.07 2.06 -20.93
C LYS A 139 -10.83 2.45 -21.72
N ASP A 140 -9.87 3.14 -21.09
CA ASP A 140 -8.61 3.52 -21.66
C ASP A 140 -7.51 2.50 -21.33
N SER A 141 -6.30 2.68 -21.85
CA SER A 141 -5.20 1.76 -21.72
C SER A 141 -3.91 2.46 -21.32
N LEU A 142 -3.11 1.80 -20.50
CA LEU A 142 -1.73 2.16 -20.21
C LEU A 142 -0.81 1.35 -21.10
N VAL A 143 0.11 2.03 -21.79
CA VAL A 143 1.19 1.38 -22.54
C VAL A 143 2.46 1.48 -21.70
N ILE A 144 3.07 0.34 -21.42
CA ILE A 144 4.35 0.20 -20.74
C ILE A 144 5.37 -0.27 -21.77
N LYS A 145 6.39 0.53 -22.01
CA LYS A 145 7.53 0.16 -22.85
C LYS A 145 8.51 -0.61 -21.98
N ILE A 146 8.83 -1.83 -22.39
CA ILE A 146 9.78 -2.72 -21.72
C ILE A 146 11.02 -2.81 -22.58
N LYS A 147 12.19 -2.61 -21.98
CA LYS A 147 13.49 -2.81 -22.62
C LYS A 147 14.24 -3.90 -21.88
N TYR A 148 14.76 -4.84 -22.62
CA TYR A 148 15.52 -5.95 -22.06
C TYR A 148 16.86 -6.08 -22.81
N LYS A 149 17.94 -6.18 -22.05
CA LYS A 149 19.29 -6.46 -22.55
C LYS A 149 19.82 -7.74 -21.91
N ALA A 150 20.07 -8.75 -22.73
CA ALA A 150 20.61 -10.02 -22.22
C ALA A 150 22.06 -9.83 -21.73
N GLU A 151 22.43 -10.55 -20.68
CA GLU A 151 23.81 -10.56 -20.15
C GLU A 151 24.67 -11.61 -20.90
N SER A 152 24.03 -12.62 -21.49
CA SER A 152 24.67 -13.70 -22.23
C SER A 152 23.65 -14.37 -23.15
N PRO A 153 24.11 -15.12 -24.20
CA PRO A 153 23.21 -15.95 -24.99
C PRO A 153 22.49 -17.00 -24.17
N GLY A 154 21.22 -17.26 -24.46
CA GLY A 154 20.40 -18.25 -23.77
C GLY A 154 18.92 -17.93 -23.75
N TYR A 155 18.13 -18.86 -23.19
CA TYR A 155 16.73 -18.61 -22.86
C TYR A 155 16.64 -17.78 -21.58
N PHE A 156 15.68 -16.88 -21.53
CA PHE A 156 15.40 -16.11 -20.32
C PHE A 156 13.93 -16.14 -19.97
N ASN A 157 13.65 -16.01 -18.67
CA ASN A 157 12.33 -15.84 -18.09
C ASN A 157 12.46 -14.87 -16.91
N LYS A 158 11.81 -13.71 -17.01
CA LYS A 158 11.87 -12.65 -16.02
C LYS A 158 10.46 -12.26 -15.59
N ASP A 159 10.31 -11.86 -14.34
CA ASP A 159 9.03 -11.43 -13.80
C ASP A 159 8.99 -9.91 -13.67
N ILE A 160 7.84 -9.34 -14.01
CA ILE A 160 7.51 -7.92 -13.84
C ILE A 160 6.34 -7.86 -12.89
N ALA A 161 6.52 -7.25 -11.71
CA ALA A 161 5.48 -7.04 -10.72
C ALA A 161 4.92 -5.61 -10.84
N ILE A 162 3.60 -5.49 -11.04
CA ILE A 162 2.89 -4.24 -11.25
C ILE A 162 2.00 -3.97 -10.03
N TYR A 163 2.33 -2.92 -9.26
CA TYR A 163 1.57 -2.47 -8.10
C TYR A 163 0.56 -1.42 -8.56
N CYS A 164 -0.73 -1.71 -8.43
CA CYS A 164 -1.81 -0.85 -8.89
C CYS A 164 -3.09 -1.07 -8.06
N ASN A 165 -4.09 -0.22 -8.23
CA ASN A 165 -5.35 -0.26 -7.48
C ASN A 165 -6.33 -1.35 -7.98
N VAL A 166 -5.86 -2.60 -8.03
CA VAL A 166 -6.71 -3.78 -8.29
C VAL A 166 -6.67 -4.75 -7.09
N PRO A 167 -7.70 -5.58 -6.88
CA PRO A 167 -7.75 -6.52 -5.75
C PRO A 167 -6.57 -7.50 -5.70
N SER A 168 -6.06 -7.89 -6.87
CA SER A 168 -4.96 -8.85 -7.04
C SER A 168 -3.57 -8.20 -7.07
N SER A 169 -3.43 -6.94 -6.68
CA SER A 169 -2.12 -6.25 -6.68
C SER A 169 -1.15 -6.85 -5.65
N PRO A 170 0.12 -7.08 -6.00
CA PRO A 170 0.72 -6.85 -7.33
C PRO A 170 0.30 -7.90 -8.37
N VAL A 171 0.17 -7.45 -9.62
CA VAL A 171 -0.09 -8.32 -10.76
C VAL A 171 1.23 -8.67 -11.43
N TYR A 172 1.42 -9.92 -11.81
CA TYR A 172 2.67 -10.39 -12.39
C TYR A 172 2.53 -10.64 -13.90
N VAL A 173 3.54 -10.23 -14.65
CA VAL A 173 3.69 -10.52 -16.09
C VAL A 173 5.03 -11.17 -16.29
N LYS A 174 5.07 -12.26 -17.05
CA LYS A 174 6.31 -12.95 -17.44
C LYS A 174 6.85 -12.40 -18.75
N LEU A 175 8.14 -12.11 -18.76
CA LEU A 175 8.88 -11.73 -19.97
C LEU A 175 9.80 -12.88 -20.35
N SER A 176 9.62 -13.44 -21.54
CA SER A 176 10.40 -14.59 -22.00
C SER A 176 10.94 -14.38 -23.41
N GLY A 177 11.94 -15.17 -23.79
CA GLY A 177 12.55 -15.14 -25.12
C GLY A 177 13.86 -15.91 -25.18
N LYS A 178 14.55 -15.80 -26.32
CA LYS A 178 15.88 -16.38 -26.54
C LYS A 178 16.84 -15.35 -27.13
N ALA A 179 17.89 -15.06 -26.40
CA ALA A 179 19.03 -14.29 -26.88
C ALA A 179 20.05 -15.24 -27.51
N GLN A 180 20.61 -14.91 -28.69
CA GLN A 180 21.57 -15.75 -29.40
C GLN A 180 22.67 -14.94 -30.06
#